data_52627634c99d8c5569b123b871290882
#
_entry.id   52627634c99d8c5569b123b871290882
#
_cell.length_a   1.000
_cell.length_b   1.000
_cell.length_c   1.000
_cell.angle_alpha   90.00
_cell.angle_beta   90.00
_cell.angle_gamma   90.00
#
_symmetry.space_group_name_H-M   'P 1'
#
loop_
_entity.id
_entity.type
_entity.pdbx_description
1 polymer ?
#
loop_
_entity_poly.entity_id
_entity_poly.type
_entity_poly.pdbx_seq_one_letter_code
_entity_poly.pdbx_strand_id
1 'polypeptide(L)'
;MTNTTYRENISMSVSGDTHMERLRLDAPADALTRLFFIFGSPIAHVRAPVVWSTLMKRYSANALMLPADVDAERFDTALAGVKGMANVDGVIFTMPHKFAAMKHADVLSARARRIGSINLLRRRAGGSWEGDNVDGAGFVVGVRADGIRLQGAHVYLHGCGGVGRSIGWSLAMEDIARLTLFDLDATRAHALAEAIRQDSKVRIEVATKAGGPDMRETDLAINASPLGLNAGDALPFSVDRLPPHAVVADVIMDPRTTALLHAASAHGLKVHHGRNMMNHAMPVAASFFGLDDAFDWNGASVQG
;
A
#
# COMPACT_ATOMS: atom_id res chain seq x y z
N MET A 1 -20.25 -52.24 19.70
CA MET A 1 -18.82 -52.42 20.09
C MET A 1 -18.11 -51.15 19.73
N THR A 2 -18.01 -50.38 20.65
CA THR A 2 -17.22 -49.26 21.14
C THR A 2 -16.06 -48.80 20.24
N ASN A 3 -16.23 -47.62 19.70
CA ASN A 3 -15.18 -46.84 19.03
C ASN A 3 -14.47 -45.99 20.07
N THR A 4 -13.28 -46.38 20.45
CA THR A 4 -12.48 -45.76 21.49
C THR A 4 -11.58 -44.69 20.91
N THR A 5 -11.86 -43.46 21.26
CA THR A 5 -11.04 -42.28 21.50
C THR A 5 -9.52 -42.41 21.28
N TYR A 6 -9.00 -41.74 20.24
CA TYR A 6 -7.63 -41.23 20.25
C TYR A 6 -7.65 -39.77 20.77
N ARG A 7 -7.57 -39.64 22.07
CA ARG A 7 -7.11 -38.41 22.75
C ARG A 7 -5.90 -38.82 23.59
N GLU A 8 -4.73 -38.76 23.03
CA GLU A 8 -3.52 -38.78 23.82
C GLU A 8 -2.91 -37.39 23.88
N ASN A 9 -2.85 -36.93 25.11
CA ASN A 9 -2.24 -35.74 25.64
C ASN A 9 -0.80 -35.59 25.14
N ILE A 10 -0.52 -34.58 24.32
CA ILE A 10 0.80 -34.02 24.21
C ILE A 10 0.87 -32.84 25.20
N SER A 11 1.12 -33.17 26.46
CA SER A 11 1.57 -32.19 27.44
C SER A 11 3.05 -31.93 27.21
N MET A 12 3.38 -30.97 26.37
CA MET A 12 4.70 -30.37 26.37
C MET A 12 4.69 -29.19 27.30
N SER A 13 5.20 -29.35 28.52
CA SER A 13 5.58 -28.24 29.38
C SER A 13 6.81 -27.58 28.75
N VAL A 14 6.61 -26.50 28.01
CA VAL A 14 7.67 -25.61 27.59
C VAL A 14 7.69 -24.45 28.55
N SER A 15 8.70 -24.42 29.41
CA SER A 15 9.01 -23.29 30.27
C SER A 15 9.33 -22.07 29.41
N GLY A 16 8.52 -21.02 29.58
CA GLY A 16 8.87 -19.61 29.39
C GLY A 16 9.56 -19.22 28.08
N ASP A 17 8.86 -19.30 26.95
CA ASP A 17 9.32 -18.58 25.79
C ASP A 17 8.15 -17.74 25.22
N THR A 18 8.25 -16.42 25.44
CA THR A 18 7.28 -15.41 24.99
C THR A 18 7.08 -15.36 23.47
N HIS A 19 7.88 -16.14 22.72
CA HIS A 19 7.82 -16.23 21.27
C HIS A 19 6.64 -17.09 20.77
N MET A 20 6.26 -18.12 21.51
CA MET A 20 5.20 -19.07 21.13
C MET A 20 3.78 -18.55 21.35
N GLU A 21 3.57 -17.57 22.24
CA GLU A 21 2.25 -16.97 22.45
C GLU A 21 1.72 -16.17 21.26
N ARG A 22 2.62 -15.77 20.34
CA ARG A 22 2.26 -15.03 19.12
C ARG A 22 1.81 -15.92 17.95
N LEU A 23 1.83 -17.24 18.09
CA LEU A 23 1.53 -18.19 17.01
C LEU A 23 0.07 -18.67 16.99
N ARG A 24 -0.86 -17.99 17.67
CA ARG A 24 -2.28 -18.33 17.60
C ARG A 24 -2.90 -17.77 16.33
N LEU A 25 -3.26 -18.67 15.40
CA LEU A 25 -4.17 -18.35 14.30
C LEU A 25 -5.60 -18.43 14.83
N ASP A 26 -6.35 -17.35 14.70
CA ASP A 26 -7.75 -17.27 15.16
C ASP A 26 -8.73 -18.09 14.30
N ALA A 27 -8.30 -18.55 13.12
CA ALA A 27 -9.09 -19.40 12.23
C ALA A 27 -8.30 -20.67 11.88
N PRO A 28 -8.93 -21.85 11.98
CA PRO A 28 -8.30 -23.10 11.53
C PRO A 28 -8.16 -23.07 10.00
N ALA A 29 -6.95 -23.41 9.50
CA ALA A 29 -6.74 -23.70 8.10
C ALA A 29 -7.06 -25.19 7.84
N ASP A 30 -7.62 -25.50 6.69
CA ASP A 30 -7.82 -26.85 6.19
C ASP A 30 -7.10 -27.06 4.85
N ALA A 31 -7.23 -28.26 4.27
CA ALA A 31 -6.56 -28.60 3.01
C ALA A 31 -7.08 -27.80 1.79
N LEU A 32 -8.22 -27.14 1.91
CA LEU A 32 -8.83 -26.33 0.85
C LEU A 32 -8.54 -24.84 1.02
N THR A 33 -7.88 -24.44 2.12
CA THR A 33 -7.59 -23.02 2.40
C THR A 33 -6.73 -22.41 1.32
N ARG A 34 -7.21 -21.30 0.74
CA ARG A 34 -6.49 -20.51 -0.25
C ARG A 34 -5.54 -19.55 0.45
N LEU A 35 -4.37 -19.35 -0.11
CA LEU A 35 -3.33 -18.55 0.47
C LEU A 35 -3.08 -17.28 -0.34
N PHE A 36 -2.94 -16.18 0.38
CA PHE A 36 -2.43 -14.92 -0.11
C PHE A 36 -1.21 -14.54 0.73
N PHE A 37 -0.27 -13.85 0.15
CA PHE A 37 0.91 -13.36 0.86
C PHE A 37 1.05 -11.86 0.74
N ILE A 38 1.70 -11.24 1.71
CA ILE A 38 2.29 -9.92 1.54
C ILE A 38 3.80 -10.00 1.76
N PHE A 39 4.56 -9.60 0.75
CA PHE A 39 6.02 -9.55 0.76
C PHE A 39 6.51 -8.15 1.01
N GLY A 40 7.45 -8.00 1.94
CA GLY A 40 8.15 -6.77 2.26
C GLY A 40 9.35 -7.01 3.15
N SER A 41 10.17 -5.98 3.39
CA SER A 41 11.23 -6.02 4.39
C SER A 41 11.62 -4.60 4.81
N PRO A 42 11.57 -4.27 6.13
CA PRO A 42 10.96 -5.07 7.20
C PRO A 42 9.44 -5.15 7.09
N ILE A 43 8.83 -6.29 7.49
CA ILE A 43 7.38 -6.54 7.35
C ILE A 43 6.59 -6.19 8.62
N ALA A 44 7.22 -6.03 9.76
CA ALA A 44 6.57 -5.94 11.07
C ALA A 44 5.54 -4.79 11.23
N HIS A 45 5.71 -3.70 10.46
CA HIS A 45 4.82 -2.54 10.50
C HIS A 45 3.61 -2.66 9.55
N VAL A 46 3.53 -3.74 8.75
CA VAL A 46 2.52 -3.89 7.70
C VAL A 46 1.20 -4.38 8.28
N ARG A 47 0.12 -3.65 8.02
CA ARG A 47 -1.22 -3.94 8.54
C ARG A 47 -2.07 -4.86 7.68
N ALA A 48 -1.71 -5.02 6.41
CA ALA A 48 -2.51 -5.80 5.45
C ALA A 48 -2.88 -7.21 5.95
N PRO A 49 -1.98 -8.01 6.57
CA PRO A 49 -2.35 -9.34 7.05
C PRO A 49 -3.52 -9.32 8.03
N VAL A 50 -3.51 -8.40 9.00
CA VAL A 50 -4.58 -8.27 9.99
C VAL A 50 -5.89 -7.86 9.34
N VAL A 51 -5.84 -6.85 8.47
CA VAL A 51 -7.05 -6.31 7.80
C VAL A 51 -7.67 -7.34 6.87
N TRP A 52 -6.88 -7.98 6.00
CA TRP A 52 -7.36 -9.00 5.08
C TRP A 52 -7.88 -10.26 5.81
N SER A 53 -7.17 -10.73 6.83
CA SER A 53 -7.62 -11.89 7.61
C SER A 53 -8.93 -11.60 8.34
N THR A 54 -9.12 -10.38 8.85
CA THR A 54 -10.37 -9.95 9.46
C THR A 54 -11.52 -9.93 8.45
N LEU A 55 -11.30 -9.44 7.22
CA LEU A 55 -12.29 -9.46 6.16
C LEU A 55 -12.62 -10.89 5.72
N MET A 56 -11.61 -11.72 5.46
CA MET A 56 -11.79 -13.13 5.08
C MET A 56 -12.63 -13.86 6.12
N LYS A 57 -12.33 -13.68 7.42
CA LYS A 57 -13.11 -14.25 8.51
C LYS A 57 -14.55 -13.72 8.54
N ARG A 58 -14.72 -12.39 8.44
CA ARG A 58 -16.05 -11.73 8.48
C ARG A 58 -16.98 -12.25 7.37
N TYR A 59 -16.44 -12.49 6.21
CA TYR A 59 -17.19 -12.94 5.02
C TYR A 59 -17.09 -14.45 4.77
N SER A 60 -16.57 -15.20 5.75
CA SER A 60 -16.47 -16.69 5.69
C SER A 60 -15.70 -17.19 4.46
N ALA A 61 -14.76 -16.42 3.94
CA ALA A 61 -13.87 -16.86 2.88
C ALA A 61 -12.83 -17.83 3.45
N ASN A 62 -12.73 -19.05 2.91
CA ASN A 62 -11.72 -20.03 3.31
C ASN A 62 -10.34 -19.64 2.72
N ALA A 63 -9.80 -18.53 3.21
CA ALA A 63 -8.54 -17.96 2.76
C ALA A 63 -7.77 -17.31 3.91
N LEU A 64 -6.45 -17.20 3.77
CA LEU A 64 -5.55 -16.54 4.72
C LEU A 64 -4.60 -15.58 4.00
N MET A 65 -4.35 -14.43 4.61
CA MET A 65 -3.30 -13.49 4.20
C MET A 65 -2.12 -13.62 5.16
N LEU A 66 -0.98 -14.08 4.66
CA LEU A 66 0.23 -14.36 5.44
C LEU A 66 1.31 -13.30 5.18
N PRO A 67 1.93 -12.73 6.24
CA PRO A 67 3.11 -11.89 6.07
C PRO A 67 4.33 -12.73 5.73
N ALA A 68 5.18 -12.22 4.85
CA ALA A 68 6.48 -12.81 4.52
C ALA A 68 7.55 -11.72 4.55
N ASP A 69 8.44 -11.78 5.54
CA ASP A 69 9.61 -10.91 5.60
C ASP A 69 10.68 -11.47 4.68
N VAL A 70 10.86 -10.84 3.54
CA VAL A 70 11.75 -11.28 2.47
C VAL A 70 12.63 -10.11 2.05
N ASP A 71 13.94 -10.25 2.23
CA ASP A 71 14.92 -9.26 1.75
C ASP A 71 14.99 -9.24 0.21
N ALA A 72 15.64 -8.20 -0.32
CA ALA A 72 15.75 -8.01 -1.76
C ALA A 72 16.57 -9.13 -2.45
N GLU A 73 17.53 -9.73 -1.76
CA GLU A 73 18.41 -10.76 -2.31
C GLU A 73 17.67 -12.10 -2.49
N ARG A 74 16.74 -12.42 -1.58
CA ARG A 74 15.97 -13.67 -1.59
C ARG A 74 14.63 -13.55 -2.32
N PHE A 75 14.26 -12.34 -2.74
CA PHE A 75 12.94 -12.04 -3.30
C PHE A 75 12.56 -12.97 -4.46
N ASP A 76 13.41 -13.12 -5.45
CA ASP A 76 13.13 -13.92 -6.65
C ASP A 76 12.90 -15.40 -6.32
N THR A 77 13.74 -15.96 -5.45
CA THR A 77 13.64 -17.36 -5.03
C THR A 77 12.38 -17.60 -4.20
N ALA A 78 12.10 -16.72 -3.23
CA ALA A 78 10.92 -16.82 -2.37
C ALA A 78 9.61 -16.72 -3.19
N LEU A 79 9.55 -15.74 -4.11
CA LEU A 79 8.37 -15.57 -4.96
C LEU A 79 8.18 -16.72 -5.94
N ALA A 80 9.25 -17.28 -6.50
CA ALA A 80 9.17 -18.47 -7.35
C ALA A 80 8.61 -19.68 -6.57
N GLY A 81 9.04 -19.89 -5.33
CA GLY A 81 8.51 -20.93 -4.45
C GLY A 81 7.01 -20.76 -4.18
N VAL A 82 6.59 -19.56 -3.83
CA VAL A 82 5.18 -19.23 -3.58
C VAL A 82 4.32 -19.40 -4.85
N LYS A 83 4.81 -18.97 -6.00
CA LYS A 83 4.13 -19.17 -7.30
C LYS A 83 3.98 -20.66 -7.66
N GLY A 84 4.87 -21.52 -7.17
CA GLY A 84 4.81 -22.96 -7.35
C GLY A 84 3.73 -23.67 -6.53
N MET A 85 3.18 -23.03 -5.49
CA MET A 85 2.13 -23.62 -4.65
C MET A 85 0.76 -23.50 -5.31
N ALA A 86 0.04 -24.61 -5.53
CA ALA A 86 -1.24 -24.61 -6.26
C ALA A 86 -2.37 -23.89 -5.52
N ASN A 87 -2.31 -23.80 -4.19
CA ASN A 87 -3.29 -23.11 -3.36
C ASN A 87 -2.97 -21.64 -3.07
N VAL A 88 -1.95 -21.05 -3.71
CA VAL A 88 -1.66 -19.61 -3.63
C VAL A 88 -2.34 -18.89 -4.78
N ASP A 89 -3.20 -17.92 -4.45
CA ASP A 89 -3.97 -17.13 -5.43
C ASP A 89 -3.41 -15.74 -5.66
N GLY A 90 -2.70 -15.18 -4.68
CA GLY A 90 -2.20 -13.83 -4.85
C GLY A 90 -1.08 -13.43 -3.89
N VAL A 91 -0.36 -12.38 -4.30
CA VAL A 91 0.69 -11.75 -3.50
C VAL A 91 0.53 -10.24 -3.56
N ILE A 92 0.59 -9.60 -2.39
CA ILE A 92 0.73 -8.16 -2.25
C ILE A 92 2.21 -7.83 -2.09
N PHE A 93 2.67 -6.76 -2.68
CA PHE A 93 4.04 -6.27 -2.50
C PHE A 93 4.06 -4.92 -1.80
N THR A 94 4.93 -4.81 -0.79
CA THR A 94 5.32 -3.54 -0.21
C THR A 94 6.81 -3.30 -0.42
N MET A 95 7.37 -2.28 0.21
CA MET A 95 8.79 -1.96 0.11
C MET A 95 9.67 -3.15 0.55
N PRO A 96 10.74 -3.47 -0.20
CA PRO A 96 11.29 -2.77 -1.37
C PRO A 96 10.85 -3.36 -2.72
N HIS A 97 9.89 -4.28 -2.80
CA HIS A 97 9.70 -5.24 -3.89
C HIS A 97 8.87 -4.76 -5.10
N LYS A 98 8.13 -3.64 -4.99
CA LYS A 98 7.15 -3.22 -6.02
C LYS A 98 7.69 -3.08 -7.44
N PHE A 99 8.96 -2.71 -7.60
CA PHE A 99 9.63 -2.64 -8.90
C PHE A 99 10.09 -4.01 -9.38
N ALA A 100 10.79 -4.75 -8.52
CA ALA A 100 11.32 -6.07 -8.83
C ALA A 100 10.21 -7.08 -9.16
N ALA A 101 9.04 -6.92 -8.56
CA ALA A 101 7.90 -7.80 -8.77
C ALA A 101 7.35 -7.79 -10.21
N MET A 102 7.56 -6.71 -10.97
CA MET A 102 7.04 -6.59 -12.35
C MET A 102 7.51 -7.72 -13.27
N LYS A 103 8.77 -8.13 -13.16
CA LYS A 103 9.35 -9.20 -14.01
C LYS A 103 8.73 -10.58 -13.77
N HIS A 104 7.99 -10.75 -12.68
CA HIS A 104 7.33 -11.99 -12.31
C HIS A 104 5.87 -12.07 -12.76
N ALA A 105 5.33 -11.00 -13.34
CA ALA A 105 4.01 -11.00 -13.96
C ALA A 105 4.11 -11.39 -15.43
N ASP A 106 3.29 -12.37 -15.84
CA ASP A 106 3.16 -12.76 -17.26
C ASP A 106 2.32 -11.71 -18.01
N VAL A 107 1.41 -11.06 -17.31
CA VAL A 107 0.56 -9.98 -17.82
C VAL A 107 0.59 -8.82 -16.84
N LEU A 108 0.72 -7.61 -17.36
CA LEU A 108 0.58 -6.37 -16.56
C LEU A 108 -0.70 -5.64 -16.97
N SER A 109 -1.40 -5.06 -15.99
CA SER A 109 -2.48 -4.11 -16.29
C SER A 109 -1.95 -2.89 -17.05
N ALA A 110 -2.82 -2.17 -17.77
CA ALA A 110 -2.42 -0.93 -18.44
C ALA A 110 -1.80 0.08 -17.45
N ARG A 111 -2.43 0.21 -16.30
CA ARG A 111 -1.99 1.07 -15.20
C ARG A 111 -0.62 0.67 -14.67
N ALA A 112 -0.39 -0.61 -14.38
CA ALA A 112 0.89 -1.11 -13.87
C ALA A 112 2.05 -0.86 -14.84
N ARG A 113 1.81 -1.06 -16.15
CA ARG A 113 2.81 -0.74 -17.19
C ARG A 113 3.21 0.73 -17.17
N ARG A 114 2.25 1.63 -17.02
CA ARG A 114 2.48 3.08 -17.01
C ARG A 114 3.16 3.55 -15.74
N ILE A 115 2.72 3.05 -14.59
CA ILE A 115 3.33 3.35 -13.29
C ILE A 115 4.76 2.79 -13.22
N GLY A 116 5.04 1.65 -13.87
CA GLY A 116 6.33 0.99 -13.81
C GLY A 116 6.59 0.28 -12.49
N SER A 117 5.55 -0.11 -11.76
CA SER A 117 5.61 -0.92 -10.53
C SER A 117 4.29 -1.65 -10.30
N ILE A 118 4.34 -2.76 -9.57
CA ILE A 118 3.14 -3.47 -9.11
C ILE A 118 3.13 -3.59 -7.59
N ASN A 119 1.92 -3.54 -7.00
CA ASN A 119 1.72 -3.89 -5.60
C ASN A 119 0.83 -5.13 -5.43
N LEU A 120 0.25 -5.64 -6.51
CA LEU A 120 -0.58 -6.85 -6.54
C LEU A 120 -0.11 -7.79 -7.64
N LEU A 121 -0.15 -9.10 -7.34
CA LEU A 121 0.08 -10.17 -8.30
C LEU A 121 -0.94 -11.27 -8.03
N ARG A 122 -1.76 -11.66 -9.02
CA ARG A 122 -2.74 -12.72 -8.89
C ARG A 122 -2.49 -13.88 -9.85
N ARG A 123 -2.90 -15.06 -9.46
CA ARG A 123 -2.98 -16.21 -10.36
C ARG A 123 -4.27 -16.12 -11.18
N ARG A 124 -4.17 -16.25 -12.49
CA ARG A 124 -5.29 -16.31 -13.41
C ARG A 124 -5.74 -17.77 -13.63
N ALA A 125 -6.97 -17.93 -14.12
CA ALA A 125 -7.40 -19.21 -14.68
C ALA A 125 -6.39 -19.64 -15.77
N GLY A 126 -5.85 -20.85 -15.69
CA GLY A 126 -4.80 -21.30 -16.60
C GLY A 126 -3.36 -21.11 -16.07
N GLY A 127 -3.20 -20.56 -14.85
CA GLY A 127 -1.93 -20.58 -14.12
C GLY A 127 -0.97 -19.42 -14.38
N SER A 128 -1.23 -18.55 -15.36
CA SER A 128 -0.44 -17.34 -15.58
C SER A 128 -0.66 -16.31 -14.46
N TRP A 129 0.30 -15.40 -14.29
CA TRP A 129 0.27 -14.39 -13.24
C TRP A 129 0.09 -12.98 -13.81
N GLU A 130 -0.87 -12.26 -13.24
CA GLU A 130 -1.18 -10.88 -13.63
C GLU A 130 -0.80 -9.91 -12.53
N GLY A 131 -0.10 -8.82 -12.91
CA GLY A 131 0.34 -7.76 -12.01
C GLY A 131 -0.45 -6.47 -12.17
N ASP A 132 -0.76 -5.81 -11.06
CA ASP A 132 -1.41 -4.50 -11.02
C ASP A 132 -0.86 -3.60 -9.91
N ASN A 133 -1.22 -2.30 -9.95
CA ASN A 133 -0.89 -1.33 -8.91
C ASN A 133 -2.11 -0.46 -8.58
N VAL A 134 -2.60 -0.57 -7.36
CA VAL A 134 -3.83 0.11 -6.90
C VAL A 134 -3.59 1.21 -5.86
N ASP A 135 -2.34 1.44 -5.42
CA ASP A 135 -2.02 2.42 -4.37
C ASP A 135 -2.52 3.82 -4.74
N GLY A 136 -2.19 4.29 -5.94
CA GLY A 136 -2.57 5.63 -6.37
C GLY A 136 -4.07 5.79 -6.58
N ALA A 137 -4.74 4.76 -7.10
CA ALA A 137 -6.21 4.76 -7.23
C ALA A 137 -6.87 4.85 -5.84
N GLY A 138 -6.40 4.06 -4.88
CA GLY A 138 -6.87 4.12 -3.49
C GLY A 138 -6.63 5.49 -2.85
N PHE A 139 -5.48 6.11 -3.10
CA PHE A 139 -5.18 7.46 -2.62
C PHE A 139 -6.15 8.49 -3.17
N VAL A 140 -6.37 8.53 -4.49
CA VAL A 140 -7.29 9.48 -5.14
C VAL A 140 -8.71 9.33 -4.62
N VAL A 141 -9.21 8.09 -4.49
CA VAL A 141 -10.54 7.83 -3.94
C VAL A 141 -10.61 8.28 -2.46
N GLY A 142 -9.58 8.00 -1.66
CA GLY A 142 -9.51 8.41 -0.26
C GLY A 142 -9.51 9.93 -0.08
N VAL A 143 -8.74 10.65 -0.89
CA VAL A 143 -8.70 12.12 -0.91
C VAL A 143 -10.07 12.71 -1.23
N ARG A 144 -10.75 12.16 -2.24
CA ARG A 144 -12.12 12.59 -2.60
C ARG A 144 -13.15 12.28 -1.52
N ALA A 145 -13.04 11.11 -0.87
CA ALA A 145 -13.93 10.73 0.22
C ALA A 145 -13.81 11.66 1.42
N ASP A 146 -12.61 12.21 1.68
CA ASP A 146 -12.38 13.24 2.69
C ASP A 146 -12.83 14.66 2.25
N GLY A 147 -13.48 14.79 1.08
CA GLY A 147 -13.95 16.07 0.55
C GLY A 147 -12.82 17.00 0.11
N ILE A 148 -11.66 16.45 -0.27
CA ILE A 148 -10.53 17.23 -0.80
C ILE A 148 -10.71 17.38 -2.31
N ARG A 149 -10.75 18.62 -2.78
CA ARG A 149 -10.94 18.93 -4.20
C ARG A 149 -9.62 18.79 -4.95
N LEU A 150 -9.63 18.02 -6.04
CA LEU A 150 -8.47 17.87 -6.92
C LEU A 150 -8.54 18.80 -8.16
N GLN A 151 -9.75 19.16 -8.59
CA GLN A 151 -9.93 19.98 -9.80
C GLN A 151 -9.21 21.34 -9.66
N GLY A 152 -8.29 21.58 -10.58
CA GLY A 152 -7.50 22.79 -10.62
C GLY A 152 -6.43 22.89 -9.53
N ALA A 153 -6.23 21.86 -8.72
CA ALA A 153 -5.30 21.88 -7.58
C ALA A 153 -3.83 21.92 -8.02
N HIS A 154 -3.02 22.61 -7.24
CA HIS A 154 -1.57 22.51 -7.26
C HIS A 154 -1.11 21.50 -6.23
N VAL A 155 -0.52 20.41 -6.68
CA VAL A 155 -0.11 19.28 -5.84
C VAL A 155 1.41 19.24 -5.72
N TYR A 156 1.92 19.06 -4.50
CA TYR A 156 3.31 18.75 -4.21
C TYR A 156 3.44 17.31 -3.72
N LEU A 157 4.31 16.53 -4.35
CA LEU A 157 4.57 15.13 -4.00
C LEU A 157 6.04 14.95 -3.61
N HIS A 158 6.27 14.58 -2.36
CA HIS A 158 7.57 14.25 -1.80
C HIS A 158 7.76 12.72 -1.77
N GLY A 159 8.71 12.23 -2.54
CA GLY A 159 8.98 10.81 -2.72
C GLY A 159 8.36 10.24 -4.01
N CYS A 160 9.21 9.74 -4.92
CA CYS A 160 8.84 9.17 -6.20
C CYS A 160 9.20 7.67 -6.28
N GLY A 161 9.23 6.99 -5.12
CA GLY A 161 9.35 5.54 -4.99
C GLY A 161 8.08 4.81 -5.45
N GLY A 162 7.94 3.52 -5.14
CA GLY A 162 6.84 2.69 -5.64
C GLY A 162 5.44 3.24 -5.36
N VAL A 163 5.18 3.76 -4.14
CA VAL A 163 3.89 4.39 -3.79
C VAL A 163 3.77 5.76 -4.44
N GLY A 164 4.82 6.60 -4.33
CA GLY A 164 4.80 7.95 -4.90
C GLY A 164 4.61 7.95 -6.43
N ARG A 165 5.22 7.00 -7.15
CA ARG A 165 4.95 6.83 -8.60
C ARG A 165 3.49 6.53 -8.89
N SER A 166 2.88 5.64 -8.11
CA SER A 166 1.48 5.28 -8.28
C SER A 166 0.56 6.48 -8.00
N ILE A 167 0.81 7.21 -6.91
CA ILE A 167 0.06 8.41 -6.53
C ILE A 167 0.24 9.51 -7.57
N GLY A 168 1.48 9.83 -7.94
CA GLY A 168 1.78 10.90 -8.90
C GLY A 168 1.15 10.64 -10.26
N TRP A 169 1.25 9.39 -10.78
CA TRP A 169 0.59 9.02 -12.02
C TRP A 169 -0.94 9.13 -11.91
N SER A 170 -1.54 8.61 -10.82
CA SER A 170 -3.00 8.65 -10.64
C SER A 170 -3.53 10.07 -10.50
N LEU A 171 -2.83 10.95 -9.76
CA LEU A 171 -3.18 12.36 -9.64
C LEU A 171 -3.08 13.11 -10.97
N ALA A 172 -2.09 12.75 -11.81
CA ALA A 172 -1.92 13.36 -13.12
C ALA A 172 -3.03 12.97 -14.12
N MET A 173 -3.78 11.89 -13.84
CA MET A 173 -4.98 11.52 -14.61
C MET A 173 -6.24 12.24 -14.10
N GLU A 174 -6.13 12.98 -13.00
CA GLU A 174 -7.16 13.86 -12.48
C GLU A 174 -7.04 15.25 -13.09
N ASP A 175 -8.08 16.07 -12.94
CA ASP A 175 -8.11 17.46 -13.44
C ASP A 175 -7.34 18.41 -12.49
N ILE A 176 -6.08 18.10 -12.16
CA ILE A 176 -5.19 18.98 -11.38
C ILE A 176 -4.49 19.98 -12.32
N ALA A 177 -4.17 21.18 -11.82
CA ALA A 177 -3.49 22.20 -12.61
C ALA A 177 -1.98 21.98 -12.68
N ARG A 178 -1.36 21.55 -11.58
CA ARG A 178 0.10 21.38 -11.49
C ARG A 178 0.47 20.23 -10.54
N LEU A 179 1.50 19.46 -10.92
CA LEU A 179 2.14 18.45 -10.08
C LEU A 179 3.62 18.79 -9.94
N THR A 180 4.04 19.13 -8.74
CA THR A 180 5.45 19.34 -8.39
C THR A 180 5.98 18.08 -7.71
N LEU A 181 7.01 17.46 -8.30
CA LEU A 181 7.63 16.22 -7.84
C LEU A 181 8.96 16.52 -7.16
N PHE A 182 9.23 15.85 -6.06
CA PHE A 182 10.53 15.84 -5.40
C PHE A 182 10.90 14.43 -4.94
N ASP A 183 12.16 14.05 -5.14
CA ASP A 183 12.78 12.87 -4.51
C ASP A 183 14.24 13.20 -4.21
N LEU A 184 14.81 12.59 -3.16
CA LEU A 184 16.25 12.71 -2.85
C LEU A 184 17.12 12.20 -4.01
N ASP A 185 16.64 11.16 -4.69
CA ASP A 185 17.18 10.71 -5.97
C ASP A 185 16.41 11.41 -7.11
N ALA A 186 16.96 12.51 -7.61
CA ALA A 186 16.34 13.30 -8.65
C ALA A 186 16.01 12.48 -9.91
N THR A 187 16.74 11.37 -10.15
CA THR A 187 16.48 10.51 -11.33
C THR A 187 15.09 9.88 -11.25
N ARG A 188 14.60 9.54 -10.05
CA ARG A 188 13.25 9.01 -9.82
C ARG A 188 12.16 10.03 -10.13
N ALA A 189 12.35 11.29 -9.69
CA ALA A 189 11.41 12.35 -9.95
C ALA A 189 11.33 12.68 -11.46
N HIS A 190 12.48 12.76 -12.14
CA HIS A 190 12.54 12.96 -13.58
C HIS A 190 11.92 11.80 -14.37
N ALA A 191 12.20 10.55 -14.00
CA ALA A 191 11.61 9.38 -14.63
C ALA A 191 10.08 9.33 -14.49
N LEU A 192 9.55 9.71 -13.31
CA LEU A 192 8.11 9.83 -13.09
C LEU A 192 7.51 10.96 -13.94
N ALA A 193 8.15 12.14 -13.97
CA ALA A 193 7.70 13.27 -14.77
C ALA A 193 7.60 12.90 -16.25
N GLU A 194 8.61 12.20 -16.77
CA GLU A 194 8.63 11.75 -18.17
C GLU A 194 7.51 10.74 -18.46
N ALA A 195 7.32 9.76 -17.59
CA ALA A 195 6.25 8.77 -17.73
C ALA A 195 4.86 9.43 -17.74
N ILE A 196 4.63 10.44 -16.88
CA ILE A 196 3.35 11.15 -16.82
C ILE A 196 3.12 11.98 -18.08
N ARG A 197 4.14 12.67 -18.61
CA ARG A 197 4.02 13.51 -19.83
C ARG A 197 3.56 12.75 -21.06
N GLN A 198 3.77 11.43 -21.10
CA GLN A 198 3.29 10.58 -22.18
C GLN A 198 1.77 10.39 -22.17
N ASP A 199 1.14 10.49 -20.98
CA ASP A 199 -0.27 10.15 -20.77
C ASP A 199 -1.14 11.36 -20.37
N SER A 200 -0.54 12.45 -19.90
CA SER A 200 -1.25 13.60 -19.35
C SER A 200 -0.64 14.92 -19.80
N LYS A 201 -1.51 15.93 -19.92
CA LYS A 201 -1.13 17.33 -20.23
C LYS A 201 -0.94 18.19 -18.98
N VAL A 202 -1.04 17.60 -17.79
CA VAL A 202 -0.83 18.32 -16.53
C VAL A 202 0.55 18.98 -16.51
N ARG A 203 0.63 20.19 -15.98
CA ARG A 203 1.92 20.88 -15.81
C ARG A 203 2.73 20.15 -14.73
N ILE A 204 3.90 19.61 -15.11
CA ILE A 204 4.78 18.88 -14.20
C ILE A 204 6.08 19.64 -14.02
N GLU A 205 6.43 19.86 -12.75
CA GLU A 205 7.68 20.44 -12.31
C GLU A 205 8.47 19.43 -11.47
N VAL A 206 9.79 19.41 -11.61
CA VAL A 206 10.69 18.63 -10.75
C VAL A 206 11.44 19.62 -9.87
N ALA A 207 11.20 19.53 -8.57
CA ALA A 207 11.84 20.40 -7.60
C ALA A 207 13.27 19.93 -7.28
N THR A 208 14.19 20.87 -7.13
CA THR A 208 15.61 20.61 -6.79
C THR A 208 15.85 20.53 -5.29
N LYS A 209 14.88 20.91 -4.47
CA LYS A 209 14.93 20.84 -3.00
C LYS A 209 13.57 20.49 -2.42
N ALA A 210 13.57 19.92 -1.22
CA ALA A 210 12.36 19.62 -0.47
C ALA A 210 11.49 20.85 -0.28
N GLY A 211 10.16 20.70 -0.42
CA GLY A 211 9.20 21.80 -0.36
C GLY A 211 9.02 22.55 -1.68
N GLY A 212 9.81 22.25 -2.69
CA GLY A 212 9.70 22.87 -4.01
C GLY A 212 10.01 24.37 -4.03
N PRO A 213 9.71 25.05 -5.15
CA PRO A 213 10.01 26.47 -5.33
C PRO A 213 9.09 27.37 -4.50
N ASP A 214 7.81 27.07 -4.43
CA ASP A 214 6.85 27.85 -3.62
C ASP A 214 5.70 27.01 -3.07
N MET A 215 5.73 26.71 -1.77
CA MET A 215 4.67 26.00 -1.05
C MET A 215 3.42 26.85 -0.85
N ARG A 216 3.48 28.18 -1.05
CA ARG A 216 2.33 29.09 -0.85
C ARG A 216 1.20 28.90 -1.86
N GLU A 217 1.48 28.23 -2.97
CA GLU A 217 0.48 27.90 -3.99
C GLU A 217 0.04 26.43 -3.95
N THR A 218 0.47 25.67 -2.93
CA THR A 218 0.16 24.23 -2.85
C THR A 218 -1.16 24.00 -2.15
N ASP A 219 -2.10 23.35 -2.83
CA ASP A 219 -3.40 22.94 -2.29
C ASP A 219 -3.33 21.58 -1.57
N LEU A 220 -2.48 20.68 -2.07
CA LEU A 220 -2.28 19.33 -1.50
C LEU A 220 -0.78 19.00 -1.47
N ALA A 221 -0.22 18.89 -0.28
CA ALA A 221 1.16 18.48 -0.05
C ALA A 221 1.20 17.04 0.49
N ILE A 222 1.95 16.16 -0.19
CA ILE A 222 1.92 14.72 0.05
C ILE A 222 3.32 14.24 0.44
N ASN A 223 3.44 13.52 1.55
CA ASN A 223 4.60 12.71 1.85
C ASN A 223 4.35 11.27 1.38
N ALA A 224 5.13 10.81 0.41
CA ALA A 224 5.18 9.42 -0.05
C ALA A 224 6.60 8.82 0.11
N SER A 225 7.41 9.42 0.97
CA SER A 225 8.74 8.96 1.37
C SER A 225 8.67 8.17 2.69
N PRO A 226 9.76 7.48 3.10
CA PRO A 226 9.85 6.84 4.40
C PRO A 226 10.02 7.82 5.59
N LEU A 227 10.24 9.11 5.36
CA LEU A 227 10.45 10.08 6.44
C LEU A 227 9.20 10.21 7.31
N GLY A 228 9.35 9.93 8.59
CA GLY A 228 8.27 9.88 9.58
C GLY A 228 7.88 8.46 10.02
N LEU A 229 8.51 7.42 9.47
CA LEU A 229 8.39 6.04 9.98
C LEU A 229 9.10 5.87 11.33
N ASN A 230 10.23 6.54 11.52
CA ASN A 230 11.02 6.43 12.74
C ASN A 230 10.85 7.67 13.61
N ALA A 231 10.86 7.47 14.93
CA ALA A 231 10.92 8.56 15.87
C ALA A 231 12.24 9.35 15.66
N GLY A 232 12.12 10.68 15.47
CA GLY A 232 13.27 11.55 15.23
C GLY A 232 13.60 11.78 13.75
N ASP A 233 12.88 11.18 12.81
CA ASP A 233 13.01 11.54 11.40
C ASP A 233 12.72 13.04 11.21
N ALA A 234 13.48 13.69 10.33
CA ALA A 234 13.20 15.05 9.92
C ALA A 234 11.86 15.12 9.16
N LEU A 235 11.19 16.28 9.22
CA LEU A 235 10.01 16.50 8.38
C LEU A 235 10.41 16.46 6.90
N PRO A 236 9.61 15.80 6.04
CA PRO A 236 9.90 15.73 4.61
C PRO A 236 9.86 17.13 3.95
N PHE A 237 9.05 18.04 4.48
CA PHE A 237 8.97 19.44 4.07
C PHE A 237 8.41 20.28 5.23
N SER A 238 8.67 21.63 5.20
CA SER A 238 8.07 22.55 6.17
C SER A 238 6.62 22.85 5.80
N VAL A 239 5.76 22.92 6.81
CA VAL A 239 4.34 23.29 6.66
C VAL A 239 4.09 24.78 6.79
N ASP A 240 5.07 25.56 7.27
CA ASP A 240 4.93 26.99 7.62
C ASP A 240 4.53 27.88 6.45
N ARG A 241 4.84 27.45 5.23
CA ARG A 241 4.60 28.21 3.99
C ARG A 241 3.37 27.74 3.22
N LEU A 242 2.67 26.75 3.73
CA LEU A 242 1.42 26.26 3.12
C LEU A 242 0.29 27.27 3.36
N PRO A 243 -0.58 27.52 2.38
CA PRO A 243 -1.73 28.39 2.59
C PRO A 243 -2.75 27.75 3.55
N PRO A 244 -3.59 28.52 4.24
CA PRO A 244 -4.51 28.02 5.27
C PRO A 244 -5.54 26.96 4.76
N HIS A 245 -5.81 26.94 3.45
CA HIS A 245 -6.72 25.98 2.84
C HIS A 245 -6.02 24.67 2.41
N ALA A 246 -4.69 24.62 2.48
CA ALA A 246 -3.94 23.44 2.05
C ALA A 246 -4.25 22.21 2.89
N VAL A 247 -4.13 21.07 2.26
CA VAL A 247 -4.21 19.77 2.90
C VAL A 247 -2.83 19.13 2.92
N VAL A 248 -2.46 18.54 4.05
CA VAL A 248 -1.23 17.75 4.17
C VAL A 248 -1.60 16.27 4.27
N ALA A 249 -1.08 15.47 3.35
CA ALA A 249 -1.28 14.03 3.30
C ALA A 249 0.02 13.28 3.61
N ASP A 250 -0.10 12.16 4.28
CA ASP A 250 1.01 11.23 4.52
C ASP A 250 0.57 9.81 4.21
N VAL A 251 1.40 9.05 3.47
CA VAL A 251 1.09 7.65 3.12
C VAL A 251 1.47 6.67 4.23
N ILE A 252 2.18 7.13 5.26
CA ILE A 252 2.55 6.31 6.41
C ILE A 252 1.29 5.96 7.20
N MET A 253 1.12 4.68 7.52
CA MET A 253 -0.04 4.15 8.22
C MET A 253 0.22 3.91 9.70
N ASP A 254 1.47 3.67 10.06
CA ASP A 254 1.94 3.49 11.43
C ASP A 254 3.28 4.20 11.61
N PRO A 255 3.35 5.21 12.50
CA PRO A 255 2.29 5.71 13.37
C PRO A 255 1.10 6.30 12.59
N ARG A 256 -0.12 6.24 13.19
CA ARG A 256 -1.33 6.78 12.54
C ARG A 256 -1.22 8.27 12.23
N THR A 257 -0.61 9.02 13.13
CA THR A 257 -0.34 10.45 12.94
C THR A 257 1.16 10.65 13.02
N THR A 258 1.78 10.97 11.90
CA THR A 258 3.22 11.22 11.80
C THR A 258 3.58 12.60 12.34
N ALA A 259 4.87 12.87 12.56
CA ALA A 259 5.35 14.20 12.94
C ALA A 259 4.91 15.28 11.95
N LEU A 260 4.87 14.96 10.65
CA LEU A 260 4.38 15.85 9.61
C LEU A 260 2.90 16.21 9.81
N LEU A 261 2.04 15.21 10.03
CA LEU A 261 0.60 15.44 10.25
C LEU A 261 0.33 16.17 11.56
N HIS A 262 1.12 15.93 12.61
CA HIS A 262 1.06 16.70 13.85
C HIS A 262 1.42 18.17 13.61
N ALA A 263 2.51 18.45 12.90
CA ALA A 263 2.91 19.81 12.57
C ALA A 263 1.84 20.53 11.74
N ALA A 264 1.27 19.85 10.73
CA ALA A 264 0.20 20.40 9.91
C ALA A 264 -1.05 20.76 10.73
N SER A 265 -1.48 19.85 11.60
CA SER A 265 -2.63 20.10 12.50
C SER A 265 -2.39 21.25 13.46
N ALA A 266 -1.18 21.37 14.00
CA ALA A 266 -0.79 22.49 14.87
C ALA A 266 -0.82 23.86 14.15
N HIS A 267 -0.61 23.86 12.83
CA HIS A 267 -0.76 25.03 11.97
C HIS A 267 -2.21 25.26 11.49
N GLY A 268 -3.17 24.48 11.97
CA GLY A 268 -4.58 24.59 11.56
C GLY A 268 -4.90 24.04 10.17
N LEU A 269 -3.99 23.30 9.56
CA LEU A 269 -4.19 22.69 8.25
C LEU A 269 -5.00 21.38 8.34
N LYS A 270 -5.79 21.11 7.32
CA LYS A 270 -6.47 19.82 7.16
C LYS A 270 -5.44 18.72 6.89
N VAL A 271 -5.65 17.53 7.46
CA VAL A 271 -4.75 16.39 7.27
C VAL A 271 -5.48 15.20 6.64
N HIS A 272 -4.74 14.42 5.81
CA HIS A 272 -5.21 13.18 5.21
C HIS A 272 -4.24 12.06 5.60
N HIS A 273 -4.78 11.02 6.25
CA HIS A 273 -4.00 9.93 6.82
C HIS A 273 -3.78 8.78 5.84
N GLY A 274 -2.60 8.15 5.88
CA GLY A 274 -2.23 7.05 4.99
C GLY A 274 -3.15 5.84 5.05
N ARG A 275 -3.84 5.61 6.18
CA ARG A 275 -4.85 4.54 6.29
C ARG A 275 -6.01 4.72 5.31
N ASN A 276 -6.37 5.96 4.95
CA ASN A 276 -7.44 6.21 3.97
C ASN A 276 -7.07 5.66 2.59
N MET A 277 -5.81 5.81 2.16
CA MET A 277 -5.33 5.20 0.93
C MET A 277 -5.54 3.68 0.93
N MET A 278 -5.13 2.99 1.99
CA MET A 278 -5.31 1.53 2.11
C MET A 278 -6.78 1.15 2.11
N ASN A 279 -7.61 1.82 2.91
CA ASN A 279 -9.04 1.50 3.01
C ASN A 279 -9.75 1.59 1.66
N HIS A 280 -9.40 2.57 0.83
CA HIS A 280 -10.00 2.75 -0.49
C HIS A 280 -9.31 1.94 -1.60
N ALA A 281 -8.08 1.46 -1.40
CA ALA A 281 -7.43 0.51 -2.30
C ALA A 281 -7.94 -0.93 -2.10
N MET A 282 -8.46 -1.27 -0.92
CA MET A 282 -8.87 -2.63 -0.60
C MET A 282 -10.00 -3.18 -1.48
N PRO A 283 -11.11 -2.45 -1.76
CA PRO A 283 -12.13 -2.93 -2.67
C PRO A 283 -11.58 -3.25 -4.06
N VAL A 284 -10.71 -2.39 -4.58
CA VAL A 284 -10.06 -2.60 -5.88
C VAL A 284 -9.13 -3.81 -5.86
N ALA A 285 -8.40 -4.01 -4.77
CA ALA A 285 -7.52 -5.17 -4.60
C ALA A 285 -8.32 -6.47 -4.44
N ALA A 286 -9.46 -6.44 -3.73
CA ALA A 286 -10.34 -7.59 -3.60
C ALA A 286 -10.93 -8.00 -4.95
N SER A 287 -11.42 -7.04 -5.73
CA SER A 287 -11.88 -7.27 -7.10
C SER A 287 -10.76 -7.85 -7.96
N PHE A 288 -9.57 -7.29 -7.89
CA PHE A 288 -8.42 -7.83 -8.61
C PHE A 288 -8.12 -9.30 -8.21
N PHE A 289 -8.27 -9.68 -6.95
CA PHE A 289 -8.08 -11.05 -6.48
C PHE A 289 -9.29 -11.98 -6.75
N GLY A 290 -10.40 -11.47 -7.29
CA GLY A 290 -11.64 -12.23 -7.49
C GLY A 290 -12.38 -12.52 -6.18
N LEU A 291 -12.30 -11.61 -5.22
CA LEU A 291 -12.93 -11.70 -3.91
C LEU A 291 -14.13 -10.73 -3.75
N ASP A 292 -14.54 -10.04 -4.81
CA ASP A 292 -15.63 -9.04 -4.80
C ASP A 292 -16.97 -9.67 -4.40
N ASP A 293 -17.29 -10.84 -4.94
CA ASP A 293 -18.52 -11.55 -4.62
C ASP A 293 -18.53 -12.09 -3.17
N ALA A 294 -17.33 -12.21 -2.57
CA ALA A 294 -17.19 -12.67 -1.20
C ALA A 294 -17.33 -11.55 -0.17
N PHE A 295 -17.15 -10.26 -0.57
CA PHE A 295 -17.08 -9.13 0.37
C PHE A 295 -18.15 -8.08 0.07
N ASP A 296 -19.06 -7.84 1.02
CA ASP A 296 -19.99 -6.70 0.97
C ASP A 296 -19.27 -5.41 1.46
N TRP A 297 -18.85 -4.59 0.51
CA TRP A 297 -18.14 -3.33 0.79
C TRP A 297 -19.05 -2.19 1.26
N ASN A 298 -20.38 -2.29 1.06
CA ASN A 298 -21.34 -1.23 1.43
C ASN A 298 -21.55 -1.12 2.95
N GLY A 299 -21.19 -2.17 3.71
CA GLY A 299 -21.25 -2.19 5.17
C GLY A 299 -19.88 -2.20 5.87
N ALA A 300 -18.77 -2.22 5.13
CA ALA A 300 -17.44 -2.37 5.67
C ALA A 300 -16.73 -1.03 5.91
N SER A 301 -17.09 -0.31 6.97
CA SER A 301 -16.08 0.56 7.58
C SER A 301 -15.04 -0.34 8.24
N VAL A 302 -13.83 -0.41 7.69
CA VAL A 302 -12.70 -1.07 8.36
C VAL A 302 -12.28 -0.16 9.52
N GLN A 303 -13.02 -0.25 10.63
CA GLN A 303 -12.64 0.36 11.89
C GLN A 303 -11.56 -0.52 12.52
N GLY A 304 -10.32 -0.02 12.57
CA GLY A 304 -9.20 -0.66 13.22
C GLY A 304 -8.07 0.32 13.49
#